data_e77287c94f69af122fa8b66b9ee201a9
#
_entry.id   e77287c94f69af122fa8b66b9ee201a9
#
_cell.length_a   1.000
_cell.length_b   1.000
_cell.length_c   1.000
_cell.angle_alpha   90.00
_cell.angle_beta   90.00
_cell.angle_gamma   90.00
#
_symmetry.space_group_name_H-M   'P 1'
#
loop_
_entity.id
_entity.type
_entity.pdbx_description
1 polymer ?
#
loop_
_entity_poly.entity_id
_entity_poly.type
_entity_poly.pdbx_seq_one_letter_code
_entity_poly.pdbx_strand_id
1 'polypeptide(L)'
;MFSELRWLLLPAVFLFSCSVKEDRSRCPCVLEVSVTGAPARLRCEGEDYREERDCQQDTLLRLGVPRSGVLLSALRGAERGEEGGVRIPPGYESPPLWLEALPLDTDGEAASAALHPHKAFCSLTVVCDGPPGGGEPYWVEIIGNVNGWEADGTLSEGPFSCRCIPGPDGRFTVRLPRQRDASLRMDILFSDRIVRSFALGTALARDGYDWSAQDLPDRELTLRLSLTDIALDSDLWSEKVLLDVEI
;
A
#
# COMPACT_ATOMS: atom_id res chain seq x y z
N MET A 1 -89.02 -38.79 12.60
CA MET A 1 -87.65 -39.15 12.91
C MET A 1 -86.78 -38.41 11.91
N PHE A 2 -86.44 -37.17 12.22
CA PHE A 2 -85.68 -36.27 11.35
C PHE A 2 -84.30 -36.12 11.88
N SER A 3 -83.34 -36.55 11.06
CA SER A 3 -81.88 -36.38 11.34
C SER A 3 -81.46 -34.99 10.89
N GLU A 4 -81.06 -34.19 11.86
CA GLU A 4 -80.50 -32.86 11.67
C GLU A 4 -79.07 -32.93 11.13
N LEU A 5 -78.91 -32.65 9.84
CA LEU A 5 -77.59 -32.49 9.18
C LEU A 5 -77.14 -31.07 9.39
N ARG A 6 -76.42 -30.84 10.44
CA ARG A 6 -75.73 -29.54 10.70
C ARG A 6 -74.52 -29.41 9.79
N TRP A 7 -74.66 -28.58 8.76
CA TRP A 7 -73.60 -28.14 7.93
C TRP A 7 -72.69 -27.19 8.72
N LEU A 8 -71.52 -27.68 9.11
CA LEU A 8 -70.46 -26.87 9.61
C LEU A 8 -69.89 -26.06 8.43
N LEU A 9 -70.31 -24.82 8.30
CA LEU A 9 -69.69 -23.80 7.48
C LEU A 9 -68.38 -23.42 8.15
N LEU A 10 -67.28 -24.05 7.74
CA LEU A 10 -65.95 -23.56 8.02
C LEU A 10 -65.76 -22.25 7.25
N PRO A 11 -65.52 -21.11 7.91
CA PRO A 11 -65.10 -19.93 7.21
C PRO A 11 -63.69 -20.22 6.67
N ALA A 12 -63.57 -20.34 5.34
CA ALA A 12 -62.31 -20.30 4.66
C ALA A 12 -61.71 -18.88 4.87
N VAL A 13 -60.92 -18.73 5.90
CA VAL A 13 -60.08 -17.56 6.09
C VAL A 13 -59.04 -17.63 4.98
N PHE A 14 -59.33 -16.98 3.86
CA PHE A 14 -58.33 -16.65 2.85
C PHE A 14 -57.35 -15.71 3.52
N LEU A 15 -56.26 -16.26 4.00
CA LEU A 15 -55.06 -15.53 4.33
C LEU A 15 -54.54 -14.94 3.01
N PHE A 16 -55.08 -13.80 2.63
CA PHE A 16 -54.42 -12.93 1.68
C PHE A 16 -53.12 -12.47 2.37
N SER A 17 -52.09 -13.29 2.27
CA SER A 17 -50.73 -12.82 2.50
C SER A 17 -50.49 -11.79 1.39
N CYS A 18 -50.88 -10.55 1.65
CA CYS A 18 -50.33 -9.43 0.93
C CYS A 18 -48.82 -9.46 1.20
N SER A 19 -48.08 -10.08 0.32
CA SER A 19 -46.66 -9.80 0.23
C SER A 19 -46.53 -8.37 -0.26
N VAL A 20 -46.67 -7.41 0.64
CA VAL A 20 -46.23 -6.04 0.37
C VAL A 20 -44.75 -6.19 0.16
N LYS A 21 -44.33 -6.21 -1.12
CA LYS A 21 -42.90 -6.02 -1.44
C LYS A 21 -42.60 -4.60 -1.03
N GLU A 22 -42.08 -4.46 0.18
CA GLU A 22 -41.49 -3.18 0.62
C GLU A 22 -40.47 -2.77 -0.45
N ASP A 23 -40.62 -1.57 -0.97
CA ASP A 23 -39.57 -0.96 -1.81
C ASP A 23 -38.33 -0.71 -0.94
N ARG A 24 -37.42 -1.67 -1.00
CA ARG A 24 -36.14 -1.60 -0.24
C ARG A 24 -35.03 -0.90 -1.03
N SER A 25 -35.35 -0.31 -2.17
CA SER A 25 -34.36 0.41 -2.99
C SER A 25 -33.69 1.55 -2.24
N ARG A 26 -34.37 2.11 -1.23
CA ARG A 26 -33.85 3.18 -0.36
C ARG A 26 -33.15 2.67 0.90
N CYS A 27 -33.21 1.36 1.19
CA CYS A 27 -32.51 0.81 2.34
C CYS A 27 -31.00 0.74 2.02
N PRO A 28 -30.12 1.09 2.97
CA PRO A 28 -28.70 0.95 2.77
C PRO A 28 -28.33 -0.54 2.56
N CYS A 29 -27.24 -0.78 1.84
CA CYS A 29 -26.59 -2.09 1.82
C CYS A 29 -25.93 -2.35 3.17
N VAL A 30 -26.12 -3.55 3.72
CA VAL A 30 -25.41 -3.99 4.92
C VAL A 30 -24.08 -4.59 4.48
N LEU A 31 -23.00 -3.85 4.75
CA LEU A 31 -21.65 -4.27 4.43
C LEU A 31 -20.96 -4.90 5.64
N GLU A 32 -20.54 -6.16 5.51
CA GLU A 32 -19.69 -6.83 6.48
C GLU A 32 -18.22 -6.74 6.02
N VAL A 33 -17.36 -6.12 6.84
CA VAL A 33 -15.94 -5.95 6.55
C VAL A 33 -15.11 -6.65 7.60
N SER A 34 -14.31 -7.64 7.20
CA SER A 34 -13.28 -8.25 8.02
C SER A 34 -11.97 -7.48 7.80
N VAL A 35 -11.37 -6.96 8.86
CA VAL A 35 -10.06 -6.30 8.83
C VAL A 35 -9.10 -7.13 9.66
N THR A 36 -7.99 -7.55 9.04
CA THR A 36 -6.91 -8.31 9.67
C THR A 36 -5.59 -7.56 9.60
N GLY A 37 -4.60 -7.94 10.40
CA GLY A 37 -3.31 -7.25 10.46
C GLY A 37 -3.35 -5.91 11.19
N ALA A 38 -4.20 -5.80 12.22
CA ALA A 38 -4.31 -4.60 13.06
C ALA A 38 -3.00 -4.27 13.81
N PRO A 39 -2.81 -3.00 14.27
CA PRO A 39 -3.78 -1.90 14.16
C PRO A 39 -3.88 -1.35 12.75
N ALA A 40 -5.07 -0.98 12.31
CA ALA A 40 -5.31 -0.38 11.00
C ALA A 40 -6.44 0.65 11.06
N ARG A 41 -6.41 1.63 10.18
CA ARG A 41 -7.51 2.59 9.97
C ARG A 41 -8.27 2.20 8.71
N LEU A 42 -9.52 1.76 8.90
CA LEU A 42 -10.46 1.50 7.81
C LEU A 42 -11.12 2.79 7.37
N ARG A 43 -11.25 2.99 6.07
CA ARG A 43 -12.05 4.02 5.44
C ARG A 43 -12.98 3.38 4.42
N CYS A 44 -14.24 3.74 4.47
CA CYS A 44 -15.26 3.40 3.49
C CYS A 44 -15.76 4.70 2.88
N GLU A 45 -15.65 4.87 1.57
CA GLU A 45 -15.96 6.11 0.86
C GLU A 45 -16.79 5.81 -0.39
N GLY A 46 -17.86 6.58 -0.58
CA GLY A 46 -18.72 6.61 -1.76
C GLY A 46 -18.94 8.05 -2.21
N GLU A 47 -19.82 8.30 -3.17
CA GLU A 47 -20.06 9.61 -3.75
C GLU A 47 -20.39 10.68 -2.68
N ASP A 48 -21.37 10.41 -1.80
CA ASP A 48 -21.78 11.29 -0.69
C ASP A 48 -21.63 10.62 0.68
N TYR A 49 -20.75 9.63 0.78
CA TYR A 49 -20.58 8.84 1.98
C TYR A 49 -19.12 8.71 2.34
N ARG A 50 -18.81 8.94 3.62
CA ARG A 50 -17.49 8.67 4.18
C ARG A 50 -17.62 8.23 5.62
N GLU A 51 -17.03 7.11 5.93
CA GLU A 51 -16.91 6.58 7.28
C GLU A 51 -15.49 6.08 7.53
N GLU A 52 -14.94 6.42 8.72
CA GLU A 52 -13.62 5.97 9.15
C GLU A 52 -13.73 5.25 10.48
N ARG A 53 -12.96 4.17 10.65
CA ARG A 53 -12.89 3.36 11.87
C ARG A 53 -11.45 2.99 12.20
N ASP A 54 -11.05 3.21 13.43
CA ASP A 54 -9.78 2.72 13.96
C ASP A 54 -9.96 1.29 14.49
N CYS A 55 -9.33 0.34 13.82
CA CYS A 55 -9.31 -1.08 14.19
C CYS A 55 -8.04 -1.37 14.99
N GLN A 56 -8.15 -1.45 16.32
CA GLN A 56 -7.00 -1.72 17.19
C GLN A 56 -6.61 -3.20 17.25
N GLN A 57 -7.50 -4.08 16.83
CA GLN A 57 -7.33 -5.51 16.72
C GLN A 57 -8.09 -6.03 15.50
N ASP A 58 -7.80 -7.25 15.08
CA ASP A 58 -8.54 -7.90 14.02
C ASP A 58 -10.02 -7.94 14.35
N THR A 59 -10.87 -7.49 13.44
CA THR A 59 -12.27 -7.22 13.74
C THR A 59 -13.17 -7.48 12.52
N LEU A 60 -14.44 -7.78 12.83
CA LEU A 60 -15.52 -7.81 11.86
C LEU A 60 -16.45 -6.63 12.12
N LEU A 61 -16.62 -5.77 11.15
CA LEU A 61 -17.46 -4.58 11.20
C LEU A 61 -18.70 -4.76 10.35
N ARG A 62 -19.81 -4.13 10.78
CA ARG A 62 -21.02 -3.98 9.97
C ARG A 62 -21.31 -2.51 9.75
N LEU A 63 -21.38 -2.11 8.50
CA LEU A 63 -21.60 -0.74 8.05
C LEU A 63 -22.87 -0.67 7.22
N GLY A 64 -23.64 0.41 7.38
CA GLY A 64 -24.77 0.71 6.48
C GLY A 64 -24.26 1.66 5.40
N VAL A 65 -24.06 1.18 4.18
CA VAL A 65 -23.48 1.94 3.07
C VAL A 65 -24.49 2.22 1.95
N PRO A 66 -24.31 3.29 1.16
CA PRO A 66 -25.19 3.56 0.01
C PRO A 66 -25.10 2.44 -1.03
N ARG A 67 -26.18 2.27 -1.82
CA ARG A 67 -26.23 1.34 -2.94
C ARG A 67 -25.71 1.99 -4.22
N SER A 68 -24.46 2.39 -4.24
CA SER A 68 -23.85 3.07 -5.38
C SER A 68 -22.38 2.69 -5.60
N GLY A 69 -21.94 1.63 -4.93
CA GLY A 69 -20.53 1.27 -4.88
C GLY A 69 -19.75 2.13 -3.87
N VAL A 70 -18.78 1.51 -3.23
CA VAL A 70 -17.89 2.17 -2.28
C VAL A 70 -16.44 1.72 -2.50
N LEU A 71 -15.51 2.59 -2.14
CA LEU A 71 -14.11 2.25 -2.01
C LEU A 71 -13.83 1.94 -0.53
N LEU A 72 -13.41 0.71 -0.27
CA LEU A 72 -12.87 0.31 1.03
C LEU A 72 -11.35 0.43 1.00
N SER A 73 -10.77 0.98 2.06
CA SER A 73 -9.32 0.97 2.20
C SER A 73 -8.89 0.87 3.64
N ALA A 74 -7.98 -0.05 3.91
CA ALA A 74 -7.34 -0.22 5.22
C ALA A 74 -5.88 0.21 5.14
N LEU A 75 -5.45 1.01 6.13
CA LEU A 75 -4.13 1.62 6.15
C LEU A 75 -3.54 1.57 7.55
N ARG A 76 -2.22 1.33 7.63
CA ARG A 76 -1.45 1.38 8.87
C ARG A 76 -0.07 1.98 8.61
N GLY A 77 0.48 2.68 9.63
CA GLY A 77 1.86 3.18 9.62
C GLY A 77 2.06 4.52 8.92
N ALA A 78 0.99 5.11 8.37
CA ALA A 78 0.99 6.45 7.79
C ALA A 78 -0.34 7.16 8.03
N GLU A 79 -0.38 8.45 7.79
CA GLU A 79 -1.60 9.24 7.79
C GLU A 79 -2.03 9.55 6.35
N ARG A 80 -3.34 9.62 6.15
CA ARG A 80 -3.94 10.03 4.87
C ARG A 80 -3.94 11.55 4.76
N GLY A 81 -3.70 12.04 3.56
CA GLY A 81 -4.01 13.42 3.21
C GLY A 81 -5.53 13.66 3.08
N GLU A 82 -5.90 14.90 2.83
CA GLU A 82 -7.31 15.31 2.67
C GLU A 82 -8.03 14.54 1.54
N GLU A 83 -7.32 14.27 0.45
CA GLU A 83 -7.82 13.50 -0.70
C GLU A 83 -7.81 11.97 -0.49
N GLY A 84 -7.44 11.52 0.70
CA GLY A 84 -7.45 10.10 1.07
C GLY A 84 -6.20 9.32 0.68
N GLY A 85 -5.33 9.87 -0.12
CA GLY A 85 -4.04 9.27 -0.48
C GLY A 85 -2.96 9.49 0.57
N VAL A 86 -1.79 8.90 0.34
CA VAL A 86 -0.56 9.11 1.14
C VAL A 86 0.48 9.76 0.26
N ARG A 87 1.03 10.89 0.66
CA ARG A 87 2.09 11.61 -0.07
C ARG A 87 3.39 11.61 0.72
N ILE A 88 4.50 11.45 0.02
CA ILE A 88 5.84 11.53 0.58
C ILE A 88 6.40 12.90 0.21
N PRO A 89 6.66 13.77 1.20
CA PRO A 89 7.26 15.06 0.92
C PRO A 89 8.67 14.91 0.34
N PRO A 90 9.12 15.83 -0.53
CA PRO A 90 10.48 15.84 -1.04
C PRO A 90 11.53 15.83 0.09
N GLY A 91 12.56 15.00 -0.05
CA GLY A 91 13.62 14.85 0.95
C GLY A 91 13.34 13.85 2.05
N TYR A 92 12.13 13.29 2.12
CA TYR A 92 11.76 12.30 3.13
C TYR A 92 11.71 10.89 2.54
N GLU A 93 12.01 9.91 3.38
CA GLU A 93 11.82 8.49 3.06
C GLU A 93 10.33 8.11 3.09
N SER A 94 9.98 6.97 2.50
CA SER A 94 8.62 6.43 2.61
C SER A 94 8.23 6.18 4.06
N PRO A 95 7.00 6.52 4.47
CA PRO A 95 6.49 6.07 5.75
C PRO A 95 6.44 4.52 5.80
N PRO A 96 6.44 3.91 6.97
CA PRO A 96 6.25 2.47 7.12
C PRO A 96 4.79 2.11 6.86
N LEU A 97 4.40 2.06 5.58
CA LEU A 97 3.03 1.94 5.11
C LEU A 97 2.63 0.50 4.79
N TRP A 98 1.52 0.05 5.36
CA TRP A 98 0.75 -1.12 4.89
C TRP A 98 -0.59 -0.61 4.40
N LEU A 99 -0.99 -1.06 3.22
CA LEU A 99 -2.19 -0.56 2.53
C LEU A 99 -2.87 -1.68 1.77
N GLU A 100 -4.19 -1.71 1.82
CA GLU A 100 -5.05 -2.41 0.88
C GLU A 100 -6.25 -1.54 0.57
N ALA A 101 -6.63 -1.47 -0.71
CA ALA A 101 -7.82 -0.78 -1.17
C ALA A 101 -8.59 -1.66 -2.14
N LEU A 102 -9.92 -1.68 -2.01
CA LEU A 102 -10.82 -2.53 -2.75
C LEU A 102 -12.06 -1.75 -3.14
N PRO A 103 -12.31 -1.50 -4.43
CA PRO A 103 -13.61 -1.04 -4.90
C PRO A 103 -14.65 -2.16 -4.75
N LEU A 104 -15.79 -1.86 -4.18
CA LEU A 104 -16.84 -2.82 -3.87
C LEU A 104 -18.18 -2.36 -4.44
N ASP A 105 -18.86 -3.27 -5.15
CA ASP A 105 -20.24 -3.09 -5.56
C ASP A 105 -21.17 -3.32 -4.35
N THR A 106 -22.03 -2.35 -4.09
CA THR A 106 -22.99 -2.35 -2.98
C THR A 106 -24.44 -2.19 -3.44
N ASP A 107 -24.77 -2.51 -4.69
CA ASP A 107 -26.14 -2.42 -5.25
C ASP A 107 -27.11 -3.38 -4.55
N GLY A 108 -26.60 -4.46 -3.98
CA GLY A 108 -27.38 -5.46 -3.25
C GLY A 108 -27.86 -5.01 -1.86
N GLU A 109 -28.62 -5.87 -1.18
CA GLU A 109 -29.04 -5.67 0.22
C GLU A 109 -27.89 -5.94 1.20
N ALA A 110 -26.93 -6.79 0.83
CA ALA A 110 -25.78 -7.13 1.62
C ALA A 110 -24.55 -7.33 0.73
N ALA A 111 -23.39 -6.97 1.24
CA ALA A 111 -22.10 -7.19 0.64
C ALA A 111 -21.09 -7.60 1.72
N SER A 112 -19.99 -8.22 1.34
CA SER A 112 -18.91 -8.57 2.26
C SER A 112 -17.54 -8.36 1.64
N ALA A 113 -16.57 -7.97 2.46
CA ALA A 113 -15.19 -7.80 2.04
C ALA A 113 -14.23 -8.22 3.16
N ALA A 114 -13.01 -8.63 2.77
CA ALA A 114 -11.92 -8.87 3.69
C ALA A 114 -10.74 -8.00 3.27
N LEU A 115 -10.14 -7.30 4.23
CA LEU A 115 -8.97 -6.46 4.04
C LEU A 115 -7.82 -6.95 4.91
N HIS A 116 -6.65 -7.06 4.30
CA HIS A 116 -5.38 -7.39 4.96
C HIS A 116 -4.29 -6.47 4.43
N PRO A 117 -4.05 -5.29 5.06
CA PRO A 117 -3.09 -4.32 4.56
C PRO A 117 -1.71 -4.92 4.32
N HIS A 118 -1.19 -4.78 3.12
CA HIS A 118 0.09 -5.30 2.65
C HIS A 118 1.19 -4.26 2.71
N LYS A 119 2.41 -4.73 2.94
CA LYS A 119 3.60 -3.88 3.03
C LYS A 119 3.90 -3.22 1.69
N ALA A 120 3.77 -1.89 1.63
CA ALA A 120 3.88 -1.10 0.42
C ALA A 120 5.24 -0.39 0.26
N PHE A 121 6.20 -0.63 1.14
CA PHE A 121 7.54 -0.04 1.11
C PHE A 121 8.62 -1.11 1.19
N CYS A 122 9.82 -0.80 0.70
CA CYS A 122 11.03 -1.61 0.86
C CYS A 122 11.97 -0.91 1.84
N SER A 123 12.42 -1.58 2.90
CA SER A 123 13.56 -1.10 3.68
C SER A 123 14.84 -1.56 2.98
N LEU A 124 15.54 -0.61 2.39
CA LEU A 124 16.83 -0.85 1.75
C LEU A 124 17.94 -0.50 2.72
N THR A 125 18.74 -1.48 3.10
CA THR A 125 19.99 -1.27 3.86
C THR A 125 21.15 -1.24 2.86
N VAL A 126 21.95 -0.19 2.92
CA VAL A 126 23.16 -0.06 2.11
C VAL A 126 24.38 -0.07 3.02
N VAL A 127 25.31 -0.95 2.71
CA VAL A 127 26.62 -1.05 3.37
C VAL A 127 27.65 -0.42 2.44
N CYS A 128 28.22 0.71 2.84
CA CYS A 128 29.28 1.39 2.10
C CYS A 128 30.63 0.84 2.57
N ASP A 129 31.29 0.07 1.72
CA ASP A 129 32.62 -0.51 1.99
C ASP A 129 33.68 0.45 1.49
N GLY A 130 34.38 1.09 2.43
CA GLY A 130 35.45 2.06 2.20
C GLY A 130 34.96 3.52 2.18
N PRO A 131 35.81 4.46 2.67
CA PRO A 131 35.51 5.86 2.54
C PRO A 131 35.79 6.33 1.11
N PRO A 132 34.89 7.02 0.45
CA PRO A 132 35.23 7.72 -0.77
C PRO A 132 36.23 8.84 -0.43
N GLY A 133 37.49 8.70 -0.90
CA GLY A 133 38.44 9.79 -0.95
C GLY A 133 38.77 10.52 0.38
N GLY A 134 39.44 9.87 1.30
CA GLY A 134 40.19 10.59 2.36
C GLY A 134 39.43 11.11 3.57
N GLY A 135 38.23 10.61 3.87
CA GLY A 135 37.48 10.93 5.10
C GLY A 135 36.62 12.20 5.04
N GLU A 136 36.42 12.78 3.87
CA GLU A 136 35.45 13.85 3.70
C GLU A 136 34.01 13.32 3.81
N PRO A 137 33.07 14.08 4.43
CA PRO A 137 31.68 13.69 4.53
C PRO A 137 31.02 13.62 3.16
N TYR A 138 30.28 12.55 2.92
CA TYR A 138 29.49 12.35 1.73
C TYR A 138 28.06 11.93 2.12
N TRP A 139 27.15 12.05 1.18
CA TRP A 139 25.80 11.52 1.32
C TRP A 139 25.35 10.80 0.06
N VAL A 140 24.33 10.03 0.21
CA VAL A 140 23.71 9.28 -0.85
C VAL A 140 22.30 9.82 -1.06
N GLU A 141 21.95 10.16 -2.29
CA GLU A 141 20.59 10.58 -2.65
C GLU A 141 19.94 9.50 -3.50
N ILE A 142 18.77 9.03 -3.08
CA ILE A 142 17.97 8.07 -3.85
C ILE A 142 16.82 8.82 -4.48
N ILE A 143 16.64 8.65 -5.78
CA ILE A 143 15.70 9.38 -6.61
C ILE A 143 14.81 8.39 -7.34
N GLY A 144 13.50 8.66 -7.37
CA GLY A 144 12.49 7.85 -8.03
C GLY A 144 11.36 8.69 -8.64
N ASN A 145 10.37 8.01 -9.20
CA ASN A 145 9.24 8.63 -9.88
C ASN A 145 7.87 8.32 -9.23
N VAL A 146 7.87 7.71 -8.04
CA VAL A 146 6.66 7.45 -7.25
C VAL A 146 6.82 8.13 -5.90
N ASN A 147 5.94 9.06 -5.58
CA ASN A 147 5.98 9.84 -4.36
C ASN A 147 4.78 9.59 -3.42
N GLY A 148 4.08 8.44 -3.58
CA GLY A 148 2.98 8.12 -2.70
C GLY A 148 1.96 7.15 -3.29
N TRP A 149 0.76 7.19 -2.73
CA TRP A 149 -0.38 6.34 -3.11
C TRP A 149 -1.65 7.18 -3.14
N GLU A 150 -2.51 6.90 -4.10
CA GLU A 150 -3.86 7.46 -4.19
C GLU A 150 -4.81 6.78 -3.18
N ALA A 151 -6.02 7.29 -3.04
CA ALA A 151 -7.02 6.75 -2.13
C ALA A 151 -7.40 5.29 -2.45
N ASP A 152 -7.38 4.93 -3.73
CA ASP A 152 -7.65 3.59 -4.24
C ASP A 152 -6.46 2.62 -4.18
N GLY A 153 -5.35 3.05 -3.59
CA GLY A 153 -4.13 2.24 -3.44
C GLY A 153 -3.23 2.24 -4.67
N THR A 154 -3.61 2.90 -5.76
CA THR A 154 -2.73 3.06 -6.92
C THR A 154 -1.54 3.95 -6.59
N LEU A 155 -0.43 3.77 -7.33
CA LEU A 155 0.78 4.54 -7.11
C LEU A 155 0.61 5.97 -7.61
N SER A 156 0.97 6.94 -6.78
CA SER A 156 1.04 8.33 -7.16
C SER A 156 2.34 8.63 -7.88
N GLU A 157 2.23 9.05 -9.13
CA GLU A 157 3.38 9.48 -9.92
C GLU A 157 3.84 10.87 -9.50
N GLY A 158 5.14 10.98 -9.29
CA GLY A 158 5.77 12.25 -8.92
C GLY A 158 7.21 12.05 -8.46
N PRO A 159 7.97 13.14 -8.35
CA PRO A 159 9.35 13.07 -7.95
C PRO A 159 9.47 12.60 -6.48
N PHE A 160 10.24 11.55 -6.29
CA PHE A 160 10.68 11.07 -4.99
C PHE A 160 12.17 11.34 -4.86
N SER A 161 12.61 11.89 -3.74
CA SER A 161 14.03 11.96 -3.39
C SER A 161 14.20 11.81 -1.89
N CYS A 162 15.22 11.08 -1.49
CA CYS A 162 15.60 10.92 -0.09
C CYS A 162 17.11 10.95 0.05
N ARG A 163 17.59 11.79 0.96
CA ARG A 163 19.01 11.94 1.23
C ARG A 163 19.41 11.15 2.48
N CYS A 164 20.41 10.29 2.34
CA CYS A 164 20.89 9.39 3.38
C CYS A 164 22.35 9.72 3.71
N ILE A 165 22.68 9.70 4.99
CA ILE A 165 24.04 9.88 5.48
C ILE A 165 24.47 8.54 6.10
N PRO A 166 25.54 7.90 5.57
CA PRO A 166 26.06 6.69 6.18
C PRO A 166 26.53 6.93 7.61
N GLY A 167 26.22 6.00 8.48
CA GLY A 167 26.69 6.02 9.87
C GLY A 167 28.21 5.79 9.98
N PRO A 168 28.76 5.83 11.20
CA PRO A 168 30.18 5.57 11.44
C PRO A 168 30.62 4.17 11.01
N ASP A 169 29.68 3.22 10.91
CA ASP A 169 29.88 1.85 10.43
C ASP A 169 29.75 1.72 8.91
N GLY A 170 29.59 2.83 8.20
CA GLY A 170 29.37 2.86 6.77
C GLY A 170 27.97 2.41 6.33
N ARG A 171 27.01 2.27 7.25
CA ARG A 171 25.67 1.77 6.93
C ARG A 171 24.62 2.87 6.99
N PHE A 172 23.60 2.73 6.15
CA PHE A 172 22.33 3.44 6.30
C PHE A 172 21.17 2.54 5.86
N THR A 173 19.99 2.81 6.41
CA THR A 173 18.75 2.15 5.98
C THR A 173 17.75 3.23 5.58
N VAL A 174 17.05 3.02 4.48
CA VAL A 174 16.06 3.94 3.95
C VAL A 174 14.83 3.19 3.48
N ARG A 175 13.65 3.73 3.73
CA ARG A 175 12.40 3.18 3.20
C ARG A 175 12.08 3.79 1.85
N LEU A 176 11.98 2.94 0.84
CA LEU A 176 11.63 3.30 -0.52
C LEU A 176 10.15 3.00 -0.77
N PRO A 177 9.39 3.89 -1.40
CA PRO A 177 8.03 3.57 -1.83
C PRO A 177 8.08 2.50 -2.93
N ARG A 178 7.00 1.74 -3.06
CA ARG A 178 6.79 0.84 -4.21
C ARG A 178 7.03 1.60 -5.51
N GLN A 179 7.75 1.00 -6.44
CA GLN A 179 8.02 1.57 -7.76
C GLN A 179 7.19 0.87 -8.83
N ARG A 180 6.99 1.54 -9.97
CA ARG A 180 6.37 0.94 -11.16
C ARG A 180 7.37 0.19 -12.02
N ASP A 181 8.61 0.64 -11.99
CA ASP A 181 9.66 0.21 -12.91
C ASP A 181 11.04 0.24 -12.24
N ALA A 182 12.07 0.05 -13.03
CA ALA A 182 13.47 0.07 -12.61
C ALA A 182 14.12 1.46 -12.68
N SER A 183 13.36 2.55 -12.60
CA SER A 183 13.88 3.91 -12.78
C SER A 183 14.60 4.50 -11.56
N LEU A 184 14.60 3.80 -10.41
CA LEU A 184 15.33 4.25 -9.23
C LEU A 184 16.81 4.49 -9.54
N ARG A 185 17.28 5.67 -9.13
CA ARG A 185 18.68 6.07 -9.24
C ARG A 185 19.24 6.35 -7.85
N MET A 186 20.51 6.03 -7.64
CA MET A 186 21.26 6.35 -6.43
C MET A 186 22.47 7.17 -6.82
N ASP A 187 22.56 8.40 -6.29
CA ASP A 187 23.63 9.32 -6.52
C ASP A 187 24.52 9.44 -5.25
N ILE A 188 25.84 9.45 -5.43
CA ILE A 188 26.79 9.75 -4.37
C ILE A 188 27.24 11.20 -4.56
N LEU A 189 27.12 11.98 -3.48
CA LEU A 189 27.40 13.42 -3.51
C LEU A 189 28.52 13.77 -2.51
N PHE A 190 29.45 14.62 -2.99
CA PHE A 190 30.44 15.31 -2.19
C PHE A 190 30.26 16.81 -2.37
N SER A 191 30.16 17.53 -1.26
CA SER A 191 29.99 19.00 -1.30
C SER A 191 28.92 19.44 -2.30
N ASP A 192 27.75 18.76 -2.30
CA ASP A 192 26.61 18.95 -3.22
C ASP A 192 26.87 18.67 -4.71
N ARG A 193 28.02 18.03 -5.03
CA ARG A 193 28.31 17.58 -6.39
C ARG A 193 28.12 16.08 -6.51
N ILE A 194 27.37 15.67 -7.53
CA ILE A 194 27.25 14.25 -7.88
C ILE A 194 28.60 13.78 -8.41
N VAL A 195 29.21 12.83 -7.73
CA VAL A 195 30.47 12.21 -8.14
C VAL A 195 30.24 10.88 -8.85
N ARG A 196 29.12 10.22 -8.54
CA ARG A 196 28.76 8.95 -9.17
C ARG A 196 27.24 8.74 -9.12
N SER A 197 26.69 8.11 -10.17
CA SER A 197 25.30 7.69 -10.25
C SER A 197 25.19 6.20 -10.54
N PHE A 198 24.23 5.53 -9.92
CA PHE A 198 23.93 4.12 -10.11
C PHE A 198 22.47 3.93 -10.51
N ALA A 199 22.22 3.05 -11.46
CA ALA A 199 20.88 2.59 -11.81
C ALA A 199 20.36 1.57 -10.78
N LEU A 200 20.01 2.06 -9.58
CA LEU A 200 19.60 1.24 -8.43
C LEU A 200 18.45 0.30 -8.78
N GLY A 201 17.42 0.81 -9.46
CA GLY A 201 16.27 0.00 -9.87
C GLY A 201 16.65 -1.13 -10.81
N THR A 202 17.59 -0.89 -11.74
CA THR A 202 18.12 -1.94 -12.64
C THR A 202 18.91 -2.98 -11.85
N ALA A 203 19.71 -2.57 -10.87
CA ALA A 203 20.45 -3.49 -10.00
C ALA A 203 19.50 -4.38 -9.21
N LEU A 204 18.49 -3.80 -8.57
CA LEU A 204 17.45 -4.54 -7.84
C LEU A 204 16.70 -5.52 -8.75
N ALA A 205 16.30 -5.09 -9.96
CA ALA A 205 15.59 -5.96 -10.91
C ALA A 205 16.44 -7.15 -11.37
N ARG A 206 17.76 -6.96 -11.59
CA ARG A 206 18.70 -8.03 -11.90
C ARG A 206 18.86 -9.03 -10.78
N ASP A 207 18.75 -8.57 -9.53
CA ASP A 207 18.74 -9.38 -8.32
C ASP A 207 17.37 -10.03 -8.04
N GLY A 208 16.46 -9.98 -9.02
CA GLY A 208 15.15 -10.59 -8.91
C GLY A 208 14.17 -9.86 -7.99
N TYR A 209 14.42 -8.57 -7.69
CA TYR A 209 13.48 -7.79 -6.87
C TYR A 209 12.21 -7.48 -7.67
N ASP A 210 11.07 -7.88 -7.10
CA ASP A 210 9.75 -7.69 -7.71
C ASP A 210 8.96 -6.60 -6.99
N TRP A 211 8.82 -5.43 -7.62
CA TRP A 211 8.00 -4.33 -7.12
C TRP A 211 6.49 -4.63 -7.16
N SER A 212 6.06 -5.67 -7.88
CA SER A 212 4.66 -6.10 -7.94
C SER A 212 4.26 -7.07 -6.82
N ALA A 213 5.23 -7.57 -6.05
CA ALA A 213 4.97 -8.46 -4.92
C ALA A 213 3.96 -7.84 -3.96
N GLN A 214 3.03 -8.64 -3.43
CA GLN A 214 1.98 -8.19 -2.55
C GLN A 214 2.56 -7.49 -1.30
N ASP A 215 3.48 -8.15 -0.61
CA ASP A 215 4.31 -7.57 0.45
C ASP A 215 5.72 -7.36 -0.07
N LEU A 216 6.22 -6.13 -0.05
CA LEU A 216 7.57 -5.83 -0.51
C LEU A 216 8.60 -6.34 0.49
N PRO A 217 9.54 -7.21 0.07
CA PRO A 217 10.63 -7.66 0.92
C PRO A 217 11.66 -6.55 1.16
N ASP A 218 12.34 -6.63 2.30
CA ASP A 218 13.49 -5.77 2.57
C ASP A 218 14.72 -6.26 1.79
N ARG A 219 15.68 -5.36 1.53
CA ARG A 219 16.91 -5.67 0.80
C ARG A 219 18.14 -5.07 1.49
N GLU A 220 19.25 -5.77 1.36
CA GLU A 220 20.58 -5.25 1.72
C GLU A 220 21.45 -5.22 0.45
N LEU A 221 22.18 -4.13 0.25
CA LEU A 221 23.13 -3.95 -0.84
C LEU A 221 24.48 -3.53 -0.26
N THR A 222 25.55 -4.01 -0.86
CA THR A 222 26.91 -3.53 -0.55
C THR A 222 27.37 -2.58 -1.65
N LEU A 223 27.65 -1.35 -1.29
CA LEU A 223 28.24 -0.33 -2.15
C LEU A 223 29.74 -0.26 -1.90
N ARG A 224 30.53 -0.78 -2.83
CA ARG A 224 31.98 -0.71 -2.72
C ARG A 224 32.50 0.62 -3.27
N LEU A 225 33.02 1.44 -2.37
CA LEU A 225 33.59 2.73 -2.68
C LEU A 225 35.12 2.60 -2.68
N SER A 226 35.70 2.31 -3.83
CA SER A 226 37.16 2.34 -3.98
C SER A 226 37.60 3.60 -4.74
N LEU A 227 38.85 4.04 -4.54
CA LEU A 227 39.40 5.23 -5.22
C LEU A 227 39.47 5.05 -6.76
N THR A 228 39.38 3.82 -7.23
CA THR A 228 39.55 3.47 -8.66
C THR A 228 38.29 2.81 -9.26
N ASP A 229 37.46 2.14 -8.45
CA ASP A 229 36.28 1.46 -8.90
C ASP A 229 35.17 1.55 -7.84
N ILE A 230 34.00 2.03 -8.25
CA ILE A 230 32.81 2.01 -7.41
C ILE A 230 31.84 0.99 -8.01
N ALA A 231 31.57 -0.10 -7.29
CA ALA A 231 30.67 -1.17 -7.72
C ALA A 231 29.53 -1.35 -6.72
N LEU A 232 28.35 -1.68 -7.24
CA LEU A 232 27.20 -2.12 -6.44
C LEU A 232 27.15 -3.63 -6.48
N ASP A 233 27.10 -4.28 -5.31
CA ASP A 233 27.03 -5.73 -5.16
C ASP A 233 25.81 -6.11 -4.30
N SER A 234 25.13 -7.19 -4.67
CA SER A 234 24.06 -7.75 -3.84
C SER A 234 24.54 -9.06 -3.23
N ASP A 235 24.30 -9.26 -1.94
CA ASP A 235 24.81 -10.40 -1.16
C ASP A 235 24.26 -11.77 -1.61
N LEU A 236 23.32 -11.82 -2.56
CA LEU A 236 22.72 -13.08 -3.02
C LEU A 236 23.43 -13.71 -4.23
N TRP A 237 24.30 -12.96 -4.93
CA TRP A 237 25.05 -13.53 -6.09
C TRP A 237 26.41 -12.84 -6.21
N SER A 238 27.48 -13.62 -6.19
CA SER A 238 28.87 -13.17 -6.32
C SER A 238 29.25 -12.83 -7.78
N GLU A 239 28.40 -12.16 -8.51
CA GLU A 239 28.72 -11.61 -9.82
C GLU A 239 28.91 -10.10 -9.72
N LYS A 240 30.14 -9.63 -9.94
CA LYS A 240 30.48 -8.22 -10.00
C LYS A 240 29.74 -7.58 -11.18
N VAL A 241 28.68 -6.82 -10.89
CA VAL A 241 28.08 -5.95 -11.88
C VAL A 241 28.90 -4.66 -11.93
N LEU A 242 29.87 -4.61 -12.83
CA LEU A 242 30.52 -3.38 -13.23
C LEU A 242 29.53 -2.55 -14.04
N LEU A 243 28.95 -1.53 -13.45
CA LEU A 243 28.17 -0.55 -14.20
C LEU A 243 29.16 0.48 -14.76
N ASP A 244 29.70 0.22 -15.95
CA ASP A 244 30.34 1.24 -16.76
C ASP A 244 29.24 2.17 -17.29
N VAL A 245 29.18 3.37 -16.73
CA VAL A 245 28.40 4.46 -17.28
C VAL A 245 29.40 5.41 -17.94
N GLU A 246 29.61 5.27 -19.23
CA GLU A 246 30.22 6.33 -20.04
C GLU A 246 29.30 7.56 -20.01
N ILE A 247 29.87 8.70 -19.67
CA ILE A 247 29.24 10.04 -19.69
C ILE A 247 29.42 10.62 -21.09
#